data_809c0ab822e241b80cf1bed0750abd33
#
_entry.id   809c0ab822e241b80cf1bed0750abd33
#
_cell.length_a   1.000
_cell.length_b   1.000
_cell.length_c   1.000
_cell.angle_alpha   90.00
_cell.angle_beta   90.00
_cell.angle_gamma   90.00
#
_symmetry.space_group_name_H-M   'P 1'
#
loop_
_entity.id
_entity.type
_entity.pdbx_description
1 polymer ?
#
loop_
_entity_poly.entity_id
_entity_poly.type
_entity_poly.pdbx_seq_one_letter_code
_entity_poly.pdbx_strand_id
1 'polypeptide(L)'
;MSPTPDLHTPSWEMESEYAGLDALQLAEEQEEIRLAITMLEQHAQAFRSALGQDLSADAARTLVETAWEVYRVEKKADLLLDNQMSYAYMVWSTQARNQDAKTLLEKLKRMRAQLTQATQPVDLFLLHASDAIYQDYLSGEAVQNSLFQLRYGRRLNKRLLGLPEENLITSLSLDGPNAWSNLYSNITGSVSYEFENERGESETVGIARLQSLLGENSEVLRKKAYAGLNQVFGQHEESCAAILNALAGWRLELGKRRSHTESVHFLDEPLHLNRISKPTLETMMQVVKEQKHLGQQAFHLMARLLDKPRLDPWDVNASSPAFGHARRHITFPQAMEMIEEAFNEVNPEMGAFARMMADKRWIDAAAAPNKTPGAYCSGFPRSRNPRVFMTYLGSSVDMIVLAHELGHAFHSWAMREMVQEQTHYPMTLAETASTFAETVVRNFLLKRCQTPAEKLEILWQEISSIPRFTLNIPTRYEFEKRFYEGRSERSYSPQDFRDLMRTVWNEWHGDSTSAADEMFWASKLHFYIVEPSFYNFPYTFGYLFSQGIYAEKEQRGADFYNFYVNLLQDTGRMTAEDLVQKHMGLNLGEPTFWLHCLKPLAKNLKAFEQAVGEWLE
;
A
#
# COMPACT_ATOMS: atom_id res chain seq x y z
N MET A 1 -28.66 -11.08 -25.73
CA MET A 1 -27.48 -10.36 -25.20
C MET A 1 -27.35 -9.07 -25.98
N SER A 2 -27.57 -7.91 -25.36
CA SER A 2 -27.24 -6.63 -26.02
C SER A 2 -25.74 -6.62 -26.28
N PRO A 3 -25.28 -6.11 -27.44
CA PRO A 3 -23.84 -6.01 -27.70
C PRO A 3 -23.19 -5.19 -26.58
N THR A 4 -22.11 -5.71 -25.99
CA THR A 4 -21.29 -4.96 -25.04
C THR A 4 -20.81 -3.69 -25.75
N PRO A 5 -21.04 -2.49 -25.20
CA PRO A 5 -20.57 -1.26 -25.84
C PRO A 5 -19.06 -1.32 -26.05
N ASP A 6 -18.61 -0.90 -27.24
CA ASP A 6 -17.17 -0.74 -27.49
C ASP A 6 -16.63 0.42 -26.64
N LEU A 7 -15.87 0.09 -25.61
CA LEU A 7 -15.30 1.05 -24.68
C LEU A 7 -13.99 1.69 -25.19
N HIS A 8 -13.48 1.24 -26.34
CA HIS A 8 -12.20 1.69 -26.93
C HIS A 8 -11.02 1.64 -25.94
N THR A 9 -10.97 0.60 -25.13
CA THR A 9 -9.93 0.42 -24.12
C THR A 9 -8.60 0.01 -24.75
N PRO A 10 -7.49 0.70 -24.43
CA PRO A 10 -6.17 0.37 -24.97
C PRO A 10 -5.52 -0.81 -24.23
N SER A 11 -4.59 -1.45 -24.94
CA SER A 11 -3.50 -2.23 -24.34
C SER A 11 -2.22 -1.40 -24.37
N TRP A 12 -1.39 -1.56 -23.36
CA TRP A 12 -0.16 -0.80 -23.23
C TRP A 12 0.92 -1.20 -24.23
N GLU A 13 1.81 -0.26 -24.50
CA GLU A 13 3.02 -0.44 -25.28
C GLU A 13 4.17 -0.83 -24.34
N MET A 14 4.87 -1.91 -24.63
CA MET A 14 5.98 -2.46 -23.85
C MET A 14 7.24 -2.65 -24.68
N GLU A 15 7.13 -2.55 -26.01
CA GLU A 15 8.19 -2.83 -26.95
C GLU A 15 9.33 -1.80 -26.90
N SER A 16 9.03 -0.58 -26.42
CA SER A 16 10.03 0.47 -26.16
C SER A 16 11.01 0.10 -25.03
N GLU A 17 10.63 -0.83 -24.14
CA GLU A 17 11.46 -1.30 -23.06
C GLU A 17 12.17 -2.61 -23.44
N TYR A 18 11.41 -3.61 -23.91
CA TYR A 18 11.93 -4.88 -24.43
C TYR A 18 11.04 -5.36 -25.58
N ALA A 19 11.66 -5.82 -26.67
CA ALA A 19 10.95 -6.25 -27.89
C ALA A 19 10.11 -7.53 -27.71
N GLY A 20 10.30 -8.28 -26.62
CA GLY A 20 9.58 -9.51 -26.30
C GLY A 20 10.27 -10.27 -25.15
N LEU A 21 9.65 -11.36 -24.69
CA LEU A 21 10.23 -12.22 -23.64
C LEU A 21 11.50 -12.96 -24.10
N ASP A 22 11.73 -13.06 -25.39
CA ASP A 22 12.89 -13.65 -26.06
C ASP A 22 13.91 -12.61 -26.53
N ALA A 23 13.72 -11.33 -26.18
CA ALA A 23 14.64 -10.27 -26.57
C ALA A 23 16.07 -10.55 -26.12
N LEU A 24 17.04 -10.42 -27.03
CA LEU A 24 18.46 -10.63 -26.75
C LEU A 24 18.96 -9.77 -25.59
N GLN A 25 18.47 -8.54 -25.50
CA GLN A 25 18.77 -7.60 -24.42
C GLN A 25 18.50 -8.18 -23.03
N LEU A 26 17.38 -8.93 -22.85
CA LEU A 26 17.08 -9.58 -21.55
C LEU A 26 18.19 -10.56 -21.16
N ALA A 27 18.69 -11.36 -22.12
CA ALA A 27 19.74 -12.33 -21.86
C ALA A 27 21.09 -11.66 -21.57
N GLU A 28 21.43 -10.61 -22.31
CA GLU A 28 22.66 -9.83 -22.11
C GLU A 28 22.68 -9.15 -20.72
N GLU A 29 21.59 -8.52 -20.34
CA GLU A 29 21.45 -7.89 -19.02
C GLU A 29 21.49 -8.92 -17.87
N GLN A 30 20.89 -10.11 -18.06
CA GLN A 30 20.96 -11.20 -17.08
C GLN A 30 22.39 -11.73 -16.90
N GLU A 31 23.17 -11.77 -17.98
CA GLU A 31 24.57 -12.12 -17.89
C GLU A 31 25.38 -11.04 -17.16
N GLU A 32 25.08 -9.76 -17.39
CA GLU A 32 25.70 -8.66 -16.65
C GLU A 32 25.38 -8.74 -15.15
N ILE A 33 24.12 -9.01 -14.78
CA ILE A 33 23.71 -9.22 -13.38
C ILE A 33 24.46 -10.41 -12.77
N ARG A 34 24.60 -11.52 -13.50
CA ARG A 34 25.31 -12.70 -13.02
C ARG A 34 26.79 -12.43 -12.75
N LEU A 35 27.44 -11.68 -13.63
CA LEU A 35 28.82 -11.24 -13.45
C LEU A 35 28.96 -10.30 -12.25
N ALA A 36 28.02 -9.38 -12.07
CA ALA A 36 27.97 -8.52 -10.91
C ALA A 36 27.85 -9.32 -9.60
N ILE A 37 26.94 -10.30 -9.53
CA ILE A 37 26.79 -11.18 -8.37
C ILE A 37 28.11 -11.90 -8.06
N THR A 38 28.77 -12.45 -9.07
CA THR A 38 30.05 -13.16 -8.89
C THR A 38 31.13 -12.23 -8.31
N MET A 39 31.21 -10.99 -8.80
CA MET A 39 32.14 -9.97 -8.28
C MET A 39 31.81 -9.60 -6.84
N LEU A 40 30.55 -9.39 -6.51
CA LEU A 40 30.08 -9.08 -5.17
C LEU A 40 30.38 -10.21 -4.18
N GLU A 41 30.21 -11.47 -4.57
CA GLU A 41 30.59 -12.65 -3.77
C GLU A 41 32.08 -12.69 -3.45
N GLN A 42 32.95 -12.28 -4.39
CA GLN A 42 34.40 -12.19 -4.15
C GLN A 42 34.73 -11.12 -3.10
N HIS A 43 34.12 -9.93 -3.20
CA HIS A 43 34.28 -8.87 -2.20
C HIS A 43 33.70 -9.25 -0.83
N ALA A 44 32.57 -9.95 -0.80
CA ALA A 44 31.89 -10.38 0.42
C ALA A 44 32.81 -11.15 1.39
N GLN A 45 33.80 -11.89 0.89
CA GLN A 45 34.72 -12.67 1.72
C GLN A 45 35.58 -11.77 2.64
N ALA A 46 36.05 -10.63 2.16
CA ALA A 46 36.81 -9.67 2.96
C ALA A 46 36.00 -9.12 4.13
N PHE A 47 34.72 -8.79 3.87
CA PHE A 47 33.80 -8.29 4.89
C PHE A 47 33.43 -9.36 5.92
N ARG A 48 33.20 -10.62 5.50
CA ARG A 48 32.97 -11.74 6.43
C ARG A 48 34.16 -11.93 7.37
N SER A 49 35.38 -11.80 6.87
CA SER A 49 36.59 -11.94 7.67
C SER A 49 36.82 -10.76 8.63
N ALA A 50 36.31 -9.58 8.31
CA ALA A 50 36.44 -8.36 9.09
C ALA A 50 35.38 -8.20 10.19
N LEU A 51 34.27 -8.93 10.09
CA LEU A 51 33.17 -8.83 11.04
C LEU A 51 33.61 -9.25 12.45
N GLY A 52 33.40 -8.37 13.43
CA GLY A 52 33.77 -8.60 14.84
C GLY A 52 35.25 -8.50 15.14
N GLN A 53 36.07 -8.00 14.21
CA GLN A 53 37.50 -7.81 14.39
C GLN A 53 37.84 -6.35 14.70
N ASP A 54 38.86 -6.15 15.50
CA ASP A 54 39.51 -4.85 15.66
C ASP A 54 40.37 -4.56 14.43
N LEU A 55 39.95 -3.60 13.63
CA LEU A 55 40.59 -3.25 12.38
C LEU A 55 41.64 -2.15 12.58
N SER A 56 42.80 -2.28 11.94
CA SER A 56 43.70 -1.15 11.77
C SER A 56 43.08 -0.07 10.88
N ALA A 57 43.52 1.18 11.00
CA ALA A 57 43.00 2.27 10.19
C ALA A 57 43.12 2.00 8.68
N ASP A 58 44.25 1.42 8.24
CA ASP A 58 44.47 1.09 6.82
C ASP A 58 43.51 -0.03 6.33
N ALA A 59 43.30 -1.06 7.18
CA ALA A 59 42.37 -2.14 6.85
C ALA A 59 40.91 -1.63 6.78
N ALA A 60 40.50 -0.76 7.73
CA ALA A 60 39.18 -0.14 7.71
C ALA A 60 39.01 0.72 6.45
N ARG A 61 40.01 1.52 6.09
CA ARG A 61 39.97 2.35 4.87
C ARG A 61 39.82 1.52 3.61
N THR A 62 40.59 0.43 3.47
CA THR A 62 40.49 -0.49 2.34
C THR A 62 39.10 -1.09 2.20
N LEU A 63 38.47 -1.49 3.32
CA LEU A 63 37.09 -2.01 3.33
C LEU A 63 36.07 -0.94 2.95
N VAL A 64 36.23 0.31 3.39
CA VAL A 64 35.36 1.42 2.99
C VAL A 64 35.46 1.68 1.48
N GLU A 65 36.65 1.69 0.92
CA GLU A 65 36.86 1.84 -0.53
C GLU A 65 36.21 0.68 -1.33
N THR A 66 36.38 -0.55 -0.83
CA THR A 66 35.71 -1.72 -1.41
C THR A 66 34.18 -1.62 -1.28
N ALA A 67 33.64 -1.10 -0.15
CA ALA A 67 32.20 -0.91 0.02
C ALA A 67 31.62 0.10 -0.98
N TRP A 68 32.37 1.13 -1.36
CA TRP A 68 31.94 2.05 -2.43
C TRP A 68 31.86 1.36 -3.81
N GLU A 69 32.79 0.44 -4.09
CA GLU A 69 32.75 -0.35 -5.32
C GLU A 69 31.55 -1.31 -5.31
N VAL A 70 31.37 -2.04 -4.21
CA VAL A 70 30.20 -2.91 -4.00
C VAL A 70 28.92 -2.13 -4.21
N TYR A 71 28.78 -0.96 -3.60
CA TYR A 71 27.60 -0.11 -3.76
C TYR A 71 27.31 0.23 -5.24
N ARG A 72 28.33 0.63 -6.03
CA ARG A 72 28.13 0.96 -7.45
C ARG A 72 27.69 -0.26 -8.26
N VAL A 73 28.33 -1.42 -8.04
CA VAL A 73 28.02 -2.67 -8.76
C VAL A 73 26.60 -3.14 -8.41
N GLU A 74 26.26 -3.11 -7.12
CA GLU A 74 24.93 -3.46 -6.62
C GLU A 74 23.86 -2.58 -7.26
N LYS A 75 23.99 -1.25 -7.21
CA LYS A 75 22.99 -0.33 -7.77
C LYS A 75 22.78 -0.53 -9.26
N LYS A 76 23.83 -0.85 -10.02
CA LYS A 76 23.69 -1.17 -11.43
C LYS A 76 22.94 -2.49 -11.65
N ALA A 77 23.26 -3.53 -10.89
CA ALA A 77 22.58 -4.82 -10.97
C ALA A 77 21.11 -4.72 -10.53
N ASP A 78 20.83 -3.97 -9.46
CA ASP A 78 19.47 -3.66 -9.00
C ASP A 78 18.63 -3.00 -10.09
N LEU A 79 19.18 -1.98 -10.75
CA LEU A 79 18.48 -1.25 -11.81
C LEU A 79 18.06 -2.19 -12.95
N LEU A 80 18.96 -3.04 -13.42
CA LEU A 80 18.68 -3.99 -14.50
C LEU A 80 17.66 -5.04 -14.06
N LEU A 81 17.83 -5.55 -12.86
CA LEU A 81 16.98 -6.59 -12.31
C LEU A 81 15.56 -6.08 -12.09
N ASP A 82 15.40 -4.88 -11.48
CA ASP A 82 14.10 -4.27 -11.27
C ASP A 82 13.40 -3.93 -12.58
N ASN A 83 14.14 -3.47 -13.59
CA ASN A 83 13.60 -3.19 -14.91
C ASN A 83 13.02 -4.45 -15.57
N GLN A 84 13.75 -5.57 -15.52
CA GLN A 84 13.28 -6.85 -16.05
C GLN A 84 12.14 -7.45 -15.23
N MET A 85 12.17 -7.31 -13.90
CA MET A 85 11.10 -7.78 -13.03
C MET A 85 9.80 -7.01 -13.32
N SER A 86 9.88 -5.69 -13.50
CA SER A 86 8.73 -4.87 -13.89
C SER A 86 8.13 -5.34 -15.22
N TYR A 87 8.98 -5.56 -16.23
CA TYR A 87 8.55 -6.05 -17.53
C TYR A 87 7.88 -7.41 -17.45
N ALA A 88 8.52 -8.38 -16.83
CA ALA A 88 8.00 -9.75 -16.72
C ALA A 88 6.68 -9.80 -15.91
N TYR A 89 6.56 -8.98 -14.85
CA TYR A 89 5.34 -8.87 -14.07
C TYR A 89 4.19 -8.26 -14.89
N MET A 90 4.46 -7.20 -15.64
CA MET A 90 3.45 -6.55 -16.50
C MET A 90 2.96 -7.48 -17.59
N VAL A 91 3.85 -8.24 -18.25
CA VAL A 91 3.46 -9.27 -19.22
C VAL A 91 2.62 -10.36 -18.57
N TRP A 92 3.04 -10.85 -17.40
CA TRP A 92 2.28 -11.87 -16.67
C TRP A 92 0.90 -11.35 -16.21
N SER A 93 0.79 -10.12 -15.74
CA SER A 93 -0.48 -9.56 -15.24
C SER A 93 -1.53 -9.41 -16.35
N THR A 94 -1.11 -9.12 -17.59
CA THR A 94 -2.00 -9.10 -18.75
C THR A 94 -2.36 -10.50 -19.27
N GLN A 95 -1.48 -11.48 -19.03
CA GLN A 95 -1.60 -12.86 -19.53
C GLN A 95 -1.19 -13.87 -18.45
N ALA A 96 -1.99 -14.03 -17.40
CA ALA A 96 -1.65 -14.84 -16.23
C ALA A 96 -1.35 -16.33 -16.53
N ARG A 97 -1.72 -16.83 -17.71
CA ARG A 97 -1.39 -18.18 -18.20
C ARG A 97 -0.10 -18.23 -19.00
N ASN A 98 0.57 -17.09 -19.25
CA ASN A 98 1.83 -17.06 -19.98
C ASN A 98 2.94 -17.71 -19.14
N GLN A 99 3.36 -18.91 -19.57
CA GLN A 99 4.35 -19.72 -18.85
C GLN A 99 5.75 -19.14 -18.95
N ASP A 100 6.09 -18.49 -20.07
CA ASP A 100 7.40 -17.88 -20.28
C ASP A 100 7.60 -16.67 -19.36
N ALA A 101 6.57 -15.82 -19.20
CA ALA A 101 6.60 -14.73 -18.26
C ALA A 101 6.76 -15.22 -16.80
N LYS A 102 6.06 -16.28 -16.42
CA LYS A 102 6.23 -16.92 -15.09
C LYS A 102 7.65 -17.42 -14.88
N THR A 103 8.19 -18.15 -15.86
CA THR A 103 9.54 -18.72 -15.80
C THR A 103 10.58 -17.60 -15.67
N LEU A 104 10.42 -16.52 -16.42
CA LEU A 104 11.28 -15.34 -16.32
C LEU A 104 11.20 -14.72 -14.92
N LEU A 105 9.98 -14.48 -14.38
CA LEU A 105 9.81 -13.95 -13.04
C LEU A 105 10.48 -14.82 -11.95
N GLU A 106 10.33 -16.14 -12.03
CA GLU A 106 10.98 -17.06 -11.09
C GLU A 106 12.50 -17.02 -11.19
N LYS A 107 13.03 -16.91 -12.41
CA LYS A 107 14.47 -16.75 -12.65
C LYS A 107 14.98 -15.45 -12.02
N LEU A 108 14.30 -14.33 -12.28
CA LEU A 108 14.67 -13.00 -11.76
C LEU A 108 14.58 -12.95 -10.23
N LYS A 109 13.56 -13.57 -9.61
CA LYS A 109 13.46 -13.69 -8.15
C LYS A 109 14.65 -14.46 -7.55
N ARG A 110 15.11 -15.53 -8.22
CA ARG A 110 16.32 -16.25 -7.78
C ARG A 110 17.57 -15.37 -7.89
N MET A 111 17.72 -14.62 -8.99
CA MET A 111 18.83 -13.68 -9.14
C MET A 111 18.79 -12.57 -8.09
N ARG A 112 17.59 -12.06 -7.73
CA ARG A 112 17.41 -11.10 -6.63
C ARG A 112 17.90 -11.68 -5.29
N ALA A 113 17.50 -12.90 -4.97
CA ALA A 113 17.97 -13.57 -3.76
C ALA A 113 19.49 -13.75 -3.72
N GLN A 114 20.11 -14.12 -4.85
CA GLN A 114 21.56 -14.24 -4.98
C GLN A 114 22.26 -12.89 -4.80
N LEU A 115 21.73 -11.82 -5.43
CA LEU A 115 22.29 -10.47 -5.29
C LEU A 115 22.23 -10.01 -3.81
N THR A 116 21.08 -10.14 -3.15
CA THR A 116 20.94 -9.81 -1.73
C THR A 116 21.89 -10.63 -0.84
N GLN A 117 22.06 -11.91 -1.12
CA GLN A 117 23.00 -12.77 -0.38
C GLN A 117 24.45 -12.36 -0.58
N ALA A 118 24.82 -11.89 -1.77
CA ALA A 118 26.16 -11.42 -2.08
C ALA A 118 26.49 -10.09 -1.40
N THR A 119 25.52 -9.17 -1.23
CA THR A 119 25.73 -7.87 -0.58
C THR A 119 25.59 -7.90 0.95
N GLN A 120 24.85 -8.86 1.49
CA GLN A 120 24.58 -8.99 2.92
C GLN A 120 25.81 -8.82 3.85
N PRO A 121 27.01 -9.40 3.56
CA PRO A 121 28.19 -9.22 4.42
C PRO A 121 28.67 -7.77 4.50
N VAL A 122 28.52 -7.02 3.41
CA VAL A 122 28.86 -5.59 3.36
C VAL A 122 27.87 -4.78 4.20
N ASP A 123 26.58 -5.06 4.04
CA ASP A 123 25.52 -4.40 4.79
C ASP A 123 25.70 -4.64 6.30
N LEU A 124 25.93 -5.88 6.69
CA LEU A 124 26.20 -6.24 8.10
C LEU A 124 27.46 -5.55 8.63
N PHE A 125 28.55 -5.51 7.84
CA PHE A 125 29.76 -4.79 8.23
C PHE A 125 29.46 -3.31 8.47
N LEU A 126 28.80 -2.63 7.55
CA LEU A 126 28.45 -1.21 7.65
C LEU A 126 27.48 -0.94 8.81
N LEU A 127 26.56 -1.84 9.09
CA LEU A 127 25.63 -1.72 10.21
C LEU A 127 26.36 -1.84 11.57
N HIS A 128 27.34 -2.74 11.69
CA HIS A 128 28.11 -2.98 12.92
C HIS A 128 29.38 -2.11 13.04
N ALA A 129 29.82 -1.45 11.96
CA ALA A 129 31.00 -0.60 11.95
C ALA A 129 30.92 0.52 13.00
N SER A 130 32.07 0.93 13.54
CA SER A 130 32.14 2.11 14.40
C SER A 130 31.63 3.36 13.66
N ASP A 131 31.20 4.37 14.42
CA ASP A 131 30.73 5.62 13.83
C ASP A 131 31.81 6.29 12.95
N ALA A 132 33.11 6.16 13.32
CA ALA A 132 34.21 6.72 12.53
C ALA A 132 34.29 6.04 11.13
N ILE A 133 34.26 4.72 11.08
CA ILE A 133 34.28 3.97 9.81
C ILE A 133 33.03 4.29 8.96
N TYR A 134 31.87 4.37 9.60
CA TYR A 134 30.64 4.68 8.88
C TYR A 134 30.61 6.12 8.36
N GLN A 135 31.14 7.10 9.10
CA GLN A 135 31.28 8.47 8.60
C GLN A 135 32.25 8.55 7.42
N ASP A 136 33.34 7.78 7.45
CA ASP A 136 34.25 7.66 6.30
C ASP A 136 33.52 7.08 5.08
N TYR A 137 32.72 6.01 5.25
CA TYR A 137 31.87 5.46 4.18
C TYR A 137 30.90 6.51 3.61
N LEU A 138 30.23 7.28 4.48
CA LEU A 138 29.30 8.33 4.04
C LEU A 138 29.99 9.50 3.33
N SER A 139 31.32 9.66 3.45
CA SER A 139 32.07 10.72 2.77
C SER A 139 32.31 10.42 1.27
N GLY A 140 32.13 9.18 0.84
CA GLY A 140 32.40 8.75 -0.53
C GLY A 140 31.42 9.33 -1.55
N GLU A 141 31.91 9.75 -2.72
CA GLU A 141 31.10 10.28 -3.80
C GLU A 141 30.01 9.28 -4.24
N ALA A 142 30.30 7.98 -4.24
CA ALA A 142 29.41 6.92 -4.66
C ALA A 142 28.05 6.94 -3.90
N VAL A 143 28.05 7.35 -2.65
CA VAL A 143 26.87 7.26 -1.76
C VAL A 143 26.19 8.59 -1.48
N GLN A 144 26.66 9.70 -2.06
CA GLN A 144 26.13 11.05 -1.77
C GLN A 144 24.62 11.18 -2.05
N ASN A 145 24.14 10.50 -3.08
CA ASN A 145 22.73 10.53 -3.45
C ASN A 145 21.83 9.70 -2.50
N SER A 146 22.43 8.84 -1.66
CA SER A 146 21.72 7.94 -0.73
C SER A 146 21.93 8.27 0.74
N LEU A 147 22.50 9.43 1.05
CA LEU A 147 22.83 9.79 2.42
C LEU A 147 21.64 9.72 3.38
N PHE A 148 20.45 10.12 2.94
CA PHE A 148 19.26 10.02 3.76
C PHE A 148 18.95 8.54 4.08
N GLN A 149 18.85 7.68 3.06
CA GLN A 149 18.52 6.27 3.20
C GLN A 149 19.53 5.54 4.08
N LEU A 150 20.82 5.77 3.86
CA LEU A 150 21.89 5.16 4.64
C LEU A 150 21.85 5.60 6.10
N ARG A 151 21.76 6.91 6.38
CA ARG A 151 21.66 7.43 7.75
C ARG A 151 20.38 6.97 8.44
N TYR A 152 19.27 6.96 7.71
CA TYR A 152 17.99 6.53 8.25
C TYR A 152 17.98 5.03 8.57
N GLY A 153 18.45 4.18 7.65
CA GLY A 153 18.56 2.74 7.87
C GLY A 153 19.42 2.37 9.09
N ARG A 154 20.51 3.11 9.30
CA ARG A 154 21.40 2.86 10.45
C ARG A 154 20.80 3.22 11.82
N ARG A 155 19.67 3.93 11.89
CA ARG A 155 19.05 4.33 13.19
C ARG A 155 18.77 3.15 14.11
N LEU A 156 18.53 1.96 13.56
CA LEU A 156 18.23 0.74 14.31
C LEU A 156 19.47 -0.11 14.65
N ASN A 157 20.67 0.29 14.25
CA ASN A 157 21.89 -0.53 14.43
C ASN A 157 22.20 -0.88 15.89
N LYS A 158 21.88 0.03 16.84
CA LYS A 158 22.10 -0.19 18.28
C LYS A 158 21.27 -1.33 18.87
N ARG A 159 20.25 -1.79 18.13
CA ARG A 159 19.33 -2.88 18.52
C ARG A 159 19.76 -4.23 17.94
N LEU A 160 20.71 -4.24 17.00
CA LEU A 160 21.19 -5.48 16.41
C LEU A 160 21.90 -6.33 17.46
N LEU A 161 21.67 -7.61 17.40
CA LEU A 161 22.40 -8.62 18.18
C LEU A 161 23.78 -8.86 17.54
N GLY A 162 24.57 -9.73 18.14
CA GLY A 162 25.80 -10.19 17.51
C GLY A 162 25.51 -10.86 16.15
N LEU A 163 26.52 -10.85 15.27
CA LEU A 163 26.37 -11.43 13.93
C LEU A 163 25.93 -12.90 13.92
N PRO A 164 26.45 -13.79 14.81
CA PRO A 164 25.98 -15.19 14.84
C PRO A 164 24.49 -15.29 15.18
N GLU A 165 24.00 -14.44 16.10
CA GLU A 165 22.60 -14.40 16.50
C GLU A 165 21.70 -13.87 15.38
N GLU A 166 22.08 -12.79 14.67
CA GLU A 166 21.30 -12.26 13.55
C GLU A 166 21.24 -13.26 12.39
N ASN A 167 22.34 -13.94 12.08
CA ASN A 167 22.34 -15.02 11.09
C ASN A 167 21.44 -16.20 11.49
N LEU A 168 21.45 -16.56 12.77
CA LEU A 168 20.59 -17.63 13.30
C LEU A 168 19.11 -17.23 13.19
N ILE A 169 18.76 -15.98 13.57
CA ILE A 169 17.40 -15.43 13.46
C ILE A 169 16.94 -15.47 12.01
N THR A 170 17.75 -15.00 11.07
CA THR A 170 17.45 -15.02 9.63
C THR A 170 17.16 -16.44 9.14
N SER A 171 18.01 -17.40 9.52
CA SER A 171 17.83 -18.81 9.11
C SER A 171 16.56 -19.44 9.71
N LEU A 172 16.30 -19.18 11.00
CA LEU A 172 15.12 -19.73 11.67
C LEU A 172 13.81 -19.05 11.25
N SER A 173 13.87 -17.85 10.70
CA SER A 173 12.67 -17.12 10.26
C SER A 173 11.96 -17.81 9.10
N LEU A 174 12.67 -18.60 8.29
CA LEU A 174 12.10 -19.32 7.14
C LEU A 174 11.04 -20.34 7.57
N ASP A 175 11.39 -21.20 8.54
CA ASP A 175 10.49 -22.22 9.09
C ASP A 175 9.76 -21.75 10.36
N GLY A 176 10.04 -20.53 10.83
CA GLY A 176 9.37 -19.83 11.91
C GLY A 176 8.22 -18.93 11.38
N PRO A 177 8.33 -17.61 11.53
CA PRO A 177 7.24 -16.68 11.19
C PRO A 177 6.79 -16.78 9.73
N ASN A 178 7.69 -17.01 8.77
CA ASN A 178 7.31 -17.18 7.37
C ASN A 178 6.43 -18.41 7.14
N ALA A 179 6.75 -19.53 7.79
CA ALA A 179 5.92 -20.74 7.68
C ALA A 179 4.52 -20.53 8.27
N TRP A 180 4.39 -19.77 9.37
CA TRP A 180 3.09 -19.44 9.96
C TRP A 180 2.25 -18.55 9.02
N SER A 181 2.83 -17.54 8.40
CA SER A 181 2.13 -16.71 7.41
C SER A 181 1.73 -17.51 6.17
N ASN A 182 2.61 -18.39 5.68
CA ASN A 182 2.30 -19.29 4.57
C ASN A 182 1.17 -20.27 4.92
N LEU A 183 1.10 -20.75 6.17
CA LEU A 183 0.00 -21.60 6.63
C LEU A 183 -1.35 -20.87 6.54
N TYR A 184 -1.42 -19.60 6.95
CA TYR A 184 -2.63 -18.79 6.77
C TYR A 184 -3.02 -18.67 5.29
N SER A 185 -2.06 -18.41 4.42
CA SER A 185 -2.28 -18.32 2.98
C SER A 185 -2.77 -19.65 2.39
N ASN A 186 -2.20 -20.79 2.85
CA ASN A 186 -2.63 -22.11 2.43
C ASN A 186 -4.06 -22.43 2.90
N ILE A 187 -4.40 -22.13 4.16
CA ILE A 187 -5.75 -22.29 4.68
C ILE A 187 -6.73 -21.47 3.83
N THR A 188 -6.49 -20.17 3.69
CA THR A 188 -7.41 -19.27 2.98
C THR A 188 -7.50 -19.55 1.48
N GLY A 189 -6.43 -20.06 0.87
CA GLY A 189 -6.39 -20.44 -0.54
C GLY A 189 -7.04 -21.80 -0.86
N SER A 190 -7.13 -22.70 0.13
CA SER A 190 -7.68 -24.05 -0.07
C SER A 190 -9.16 -24.20 0.30
N VAL A 191 -9.70 -23.25 1.07
CA VAL A 191 -11.08 -23.32 1.53
C VAL A 191 -12.04 -23.09 0.38
N SER A 192 -13.09 -23.92 0.35
CA SER A 192 -14.25 -23.78 -0.52
C SER A 192 -15.55 -23.73 0.29
N TYR A 193 -16.54 -23.07 -0.22
CA TYR A 193 -17.86 -22.90 0.36
C TYR A 193 -18.94 -23.09 -0.72
N GLU A 194 -19.98 -23.88 -0.40
CA GLU A 194 -21.15 -24.02 -1.28
C GLU A 194 -22.06 -22.80 -1.11
N PHE A 195 -21.97 -21.90 -2.08
CA PHE A 195 -22.72 -20.65 -2.11
C PHE A 195 -23.97 -20.81 -2.98
N GLU A 196 -25.13 -20.51 -2.42
CA GLU A 196 -26.41 -20.47 -3.14
C GLU A 196 -26.76 -19.03 -3.53
N ASN A 197 -26.88 -18.77 -4.83
CA ASN A 197 -27.29 -17.47 -5.35
C ASN A 197 -28.81 -17.19 -5.15
N GLU A 198 -29.30 -16.04 -5.59
CA GLU A 198 -30.70 -15.65 -5.45
C GLU A 198 -31.68 -16.52 -6.26
N ARG A 199 -31.18 -17.26 -7.24
CA ARG A 199 -31.99 -18.17 -8.10
C ARG A 199 -32.06 -19.59 -7.52
N GLY A 200 -31.40 -19.83 -6.37
CA GLY A 200 -31.30 -21.17 -5.78
C GLY A 200 -30.26 -22.07 -6.48
N GLU A 201 -29.39 -21.49 -7.31
CA GLU A 201 -28.30 -22.22 -7.96
C GLU A 201 -27.10 -22.25 -7.00
N SER A 202 -26.52 -23.43 -6.77
CA SER A 202 -25.34 -23.60 -5.93
C SER A 202 -24.06 -23.56 -6.76
N GLU A 203 -23.06 -22.83 -6.27
CA GLU A 203 -21.70 -22.80 -6.82
C GLU A 203 -20.67 -22.99 -5.70
N THR A 204 -19.60 -23.74 -5.97
CA THR A 204 -18.46 -23.86 -5.04
C THR A 204 -17.55 -22.66 -5.21
N VAL A 205 -17.41 -21.83 -4.16
CA VAL A 205 -16.65 -20.56 -4.20
C VAL A 205 -15.54 -20.53 -3.17
N GLY A 206 -14.45 -19.83 -3.45
CA GLY A 206 -13.40 -19.52 -2.49
C GLY A 206 -13.66 -18.22 -1.71
N ILE A 207 -12.81 -17.94 -0.72
CA ILE A 207 -12.88 -16.76 0.15
C ILE A 207 -12.90 -15.45 -0.66
N ALA A 208 -12.08 -15.32 -1.71
CA ALA A 208 -12.03 -14.12 -2.55
C ALA A 208 -13.39 -13.80 -3.21
N ARG A 209 -14.12 -14.83 -3.66
CA ARG A 209 -15.46 -14.64 -4.23
C ARG A 209 -16.46 -14.22 -3.16
N LEU A 210 -16.44 -14.85 -1.97
CA LEU A 210 -17.28 -14.43 -0.85
C LEU A 210 -17.01 -12.98 -0.44
N GLN A 211 -15.75 -12.56 -0.38
CA GLN A 211 -15.38 -11.17 -0.09
C GLN A 211 -15.88 -10.20 -1.17
N SER A 212 -15.78 -10.58 -2.45
CA SER A 212 -16.33 -9.79 -3.56
C SER A 212 -17.85 -9.60 -3.46
N LEU A 213 -18.57 -10.64 -3.04
CA LEU A 213 -20.03 -10.61 -2.86
C LEU A 213 -20.50 -9.64 -1.76
N LEU A 214 -19.64 -9.26 -0.80
CA LEU A 214 -19.95 -8.21 0.18
C LEU A 214 -20.09 -6.81 -0.44
N GLY A 215 -19.60 -6.61 -1.66
CA GLY A 215 -19.75 -5.38 -2.42
C GLY A 215 -20.99 -5.35 -3.34
N GLU A 216 -21.78 -6.42 -3.43
CA GLU A 216 -22.94 -6.49 -4.32
C GLU A 216 -24.08 -5.57 -3.86
N ASN A 217 -24.92 -5.15 -4.81
CA ASN A 217 -26.10 -4.33 -4.50
C ASN A 217 -27.17 -5.11 -3.71
N SER A 218 -27.27 -6.43 -3.92
CA SER A 218 -28.22 -7.29 -3.23
C SER A 218 -27.81 -7.54 -1.78
N GLU A 219 -28.65 -7.13 -0.84
CA GLU A 219 -28.46 -7.44 0.58
C GLU A 219 -28.48 -8.95 0.85
N VAL A 220 -29.33 -9.69 0.12
CA VAL A 220 -29.42 -11.14 0.28
C VAL A 220 -28.09 -11.81 -0.03
N LEU A 221 -27.42 -11.38 -1.11
CA LEU A 221 -26.09 -11.89 -1.48
C LEU A 221 -25.04 -11.49 -0.45
N ARG A 222 -25.03 -10.22 -0.02
CA ARG A 222 -24.06 -9.75 1.02
C ARG A 222 -24.22 -10.53 2.33
N LYS A 223 -25.46 -10.72 2.80
CA LYS A 223 -25.75 -11.46 4.02
C LYS A 223 -25.35 -12.94 3.93
N LYS A 224 -25.67 -13.61 2.81
CA LYS A 224 -25.25 -15.00 2.56
C LYS A 224 -23.71 -15.11 2.50
N ALA A 225 -23.05 -14.19 1.82
CA ALA A 225 -21.59 -14.16 1.73
C ALA A 225 -20.91 -13.93 3.09
N TYR A 226 -21.44 -13.01 3.90
CA TYR A 226 -20.97 -12.77 5.26
C TYR A 226 -21.14 -14.01 6.16
N ALA A 227 -22.31 -14.64 6.10
CA ALA A 227 -22.53 -15.89 6.84
C ALA A 227 -21.57 -16.99 6.39
N GLY A 228 -21.34 -17.14 5.09
CA GLY A 228 -20.37 -18.08 4.53
C GLY A 228 -18.94 -17.82 5.01
N LEU A 229 -18.49 -16.54 5.00
CA LEU A 229 -17.17 -16.16 5.52
C LEU A 229 -17.03 -16.51 7.01
N ASN A 230 -18.05 -16.18 7.83
CA ASN A 230 -18.03 -16.50 9.26
C ASN A 230 -18.02 -18.00 9.52
N GLN A 231 -18.74 -18.80 8.73
CA GLN A 231 -18.73 -20.24 8.83
C GLN A 231 -17.34 -20.81 8.51
N VAL A 232 -16.75 -20.38 7.40
CA VAL A 232 -15.43 -20.82 6.95
C VAL A 232 -14.35 -20.48 7.98
N PHE A 233 -14.28 -19.22 8.41
CA PHE A 233 -13.28 -18.82 9.40
C PHE A 233 -13.55 -19.41 10.78
N GLY A 234 -14.81 -19.66 11.15
CA GLY A 234 -15.18 -20.37 12.38
C GLY A 234 -14.65 -21.81 12.43
N GLN A 235 -14.55 -22.50 11.28
CA GLN A 235 -13.95 -23.84 11.19
C GLN A 235 -12.43 -23.83 11.37
N HIS A 236 -11.77 -22.69 11.15
CA HIS A 236 -10.32 -22.54 11.20
C HIS A 236 -9.84 -21.59 12.31
N GLU A 237 -10.72 -21.14 13.21
CA GLU A 237 -10.39 -20.12 14.20
C GLU A 237 -9.26 -20.53 15.14
N GLU A 238 -9.17 -21.80 15.55
CA GLU A 238 -8.06 -22.31 16.36
C GLU A 238 -6.72 -22.18 15.63
N SER A 239 -6.70 -22.52 14.34
CA SER A 239 -5.49 -22.38 13.52
C SER A 239 -5.11 -20.91 13.34
N CYS A 240 -6.09 -20.05 13.05
CA CYS A 240 -5.88 -18.61 12.92
C CYS A 240 -5.35 -17.99 14.23
N ALA A 241 -5.91 -18.38 15.38
CA ALA A 241 -5.44 -17.93 16.69
C ALA A 241 -4.01 -18.40 16.98
N ALA A 242 -3.68 -19.66 16.67
CA ALA A 242 -2.33 -20.20 16.83
C ALA A 242 -1.31 -19.41 15.97
N ILE A 243 -1.65 -19.09 14.72
CA ILE A 243 -0.79 -18.33 13.81
C ILE A 243 -0.54 -16.92 14.36
N LEU A 244 -1.58 -16.19 14.77
CA LEU A 244 -1.42 -14.83 15.33
C LEU A 244 -0.57 -14.85 16.60
N ASN A 245 -0.83 -15.78 17.51
CA ASN A 245 -0.03 -15.94 18.73
C ASN A 245 1.45 -16.23 18.41
N ALA A 246 1.73 -17.06 17.40
CA ALA A 246 3.08 -17.40 16.99
C ALA A 246 3.80 -16.19 16.39
N LEU A 247 3.15 -15.46 15.47
CA LEU A 247 3.73 -14.26 14.83
C LEU A 247 4.02 -13.14 15.85
N ALA A 248 3.05 -12.83 16.73
CA ALA A 248 3.23 -11.82 17.76
C ALA A 248 4.28 -12.28 18.80
N GLY A 249 4.25 -13.56 19.20
CA GLY A 249 5.23 -14.12 20.13
C GLY A 249 6.65 -14.06 19.60
N TRP A 250 6.88 -14.37 18.32
CA TRP A 250 8.17 -14.22 17.66
C TRP A 250 8.68 -12.78 17.75
N ARG A 251 7.87 -11.79 17.36
CA ARG A 251 8.25 -10.37 17.33
C ARG A 251 8.53 -9.83 18.74
N LEU A 252 7.69 -10.20 19.71
CA LEU A 252 7.89 -9.78 21.11
C LEU A 252 9.16 -10.39 21.71
N GLU A 253 9.46 -11.67 21.46
CA GLU A 253 10.70 -12.30 21.94
C GLU A 253 11.92 -11.70 21.25
N LEU A 254 11.86 -11.46 19.94
CA LEU A 254 12.95 -10.79 19.22
C LEU A 254 13.18 -9.37 19.74
N GLY A 255 12.13 -8.58 19.94
CA GLY A 255 12.21 -7.25 20.54
C GLY A 255 12.82 -7.26 21.92
N LYS A 256 12.45 -8.23 22.76
CA LYS A 256 13.03 -8.44 24.09
C LYS A 256 14.54 -8.71 24.01
N ARG A 257 14.96 -9.57 23.08
CA ARG A 257 16.38 -9.87 22.88
C ARG A 257 17.18 -8.68 22.38
N ARG A 258 16.59 -7.91 21.48
CA ARG A 258 17.19 -6.69 20.93
C ARG A 258 17.17 -5.50 21.89
N SER A 259 16.52 -5.62 23.06
CA SER A 259 16.47 -4.58 24.11
C SER A 259 17.70 -4.55 25.02
N HIS A 260 18.91 -4.78 24.49
CA HIS A 260 20.14 -4.86 25.28
C HIS A 260 20.81 -3.48 25.51
N THR A 261 20.61 -2.49 24.64
CA THR A 261 21.13 -1.12 24.81
C THR A 261 20.02 -0.12 25.11
N GLU A 262 18.85 -0.30 24.51
CA GLU A 262 17.66 0.50 24.71
C GLU A 262 16.41 -0.40 24.60
N SER A 263 15.33 0.02 25.23
CA SER A 263 14.07 -0.75 25.15
C SER A 263 13.53 -0.73 23.72
N VAL A 264 13.21 -1.90 23.17
CA VAL A 264 12.59 -2.07 21.85
C VAL A 264 11.10 -2.30 22.02
N HIS A 265 10.30 -1.42 21.41
CA HIS A 265 8.86 -1.53 21.40
C HIS A 265 8.39 -2.19 20.10
N PHE A 266 7.30 -2.96 20.13
CA PHE A 266 6.77 -3.66 18.93
C PHE A 266 6.33 -2.73 17.79
N LEU A 267 6.15 -1.43 18.06
CA LEU A 267 5.85 -0.41 17.02
C LEU A 267 7.11 0.18 16.38
N ASP A 268 8.32 -0.04 16.94
CA ASP A 268 9.51 0.68 16.47
C ASP A 268 9.88 0.34 15.02
N GLU A 269 9.80 -0.94 14.67
CA GLU A 269 10.06 -1.40 13.30
C GLU A 269 8.99 -0.91 12.30
N PRO A 270 7.68 -1.08 12.53
CA PRO A 270 6.64 -0.50 11.67
C PRO A 270 6.76 1.01 11.50
N LEU A 271 7.08 1.76 12.56
CA LEU A 271 7.28 3.20 12.50
C LEU A 271 8.51 3.58 11.67
N HIS A 272 9.61 2.83 11.83
CA HIS A 272 10.81 3.02 11.04
C HIS A 272 10.54 2.79 9.55
N LEU A 273 9.92 1.68 9.19
CA LEU A 273 9.59 1.35 7.80
C LEU A 273 8.66 2.41 7.17
N ASN A 274 7.80 3.01 7.96
CA ASN A 274 6.87 4.05 7.52
C ASN A 274 7.41 5.48 7.67
N ARG A 275 8.65 5.65 8.13
CA ARG A 275 9.35 6.93 8.31
C ARG A 275 8.53 7.96 9.10
N ILE A 276 7.87 7.50 10.16
CA ILE A 276 7.16 8.36 11.11
C ILE A 276 7.58 8.04 12.55
N SER A 277 7.36 9.01 13.43
CA SER A 277 7.63 8.86 14.86
C SER A 277 6.43 8.30 15.62
N LYS A 278 6.66 7.77 16.82
CA LYS A 278 5.59 7.32 17.72
C LYS A 278 4.63 8.46 18.10
N PRO A 279 5.10 9.68 18.47
CA PRO A 279 4.21 10.82 18.73
C PRO A 279 3.31 11.16 17.54
N THR A 280 3.82 11.10 16.31
CA THR A 280 3.03 11.31 15.09
C THR A 280 1.87 10.32 15.00
N LEU A 281 2.14 9.02 15.16
CA LEU A 281 1.12 7.97 15.13
C LEU A 281 0.09 8.16 16.26
N GLU A 282 0.55 8.39 17.48
CA GLU A 282 -0.32 8.55 18.65
C GLU A 282 -1.24 9.76 18.49
N THR A 283 -0.69 10.91 18.04
CA THR A 283 -1.49 12.13 17.80
C THR A 283 -2.51 11.92 16.70
N MET A 284 -2.13 11.31 15.57
CA MET A 284 -3.06 10.98 14.49
C MET A 284 -4.22 10.12 15.01
N MET A 285 -3.90 9.02 15.69
CA MET A 285 -4.91 8.08 16.18
C MET A 285 -5.82 8.71 17.24
N GLN A 286 -5.28 9.60 18.09
CA GLN A 286 -6.06 10.35 19.07
C GLN A 286 -7.04 11.30 18.38
N VAL A 287 -6.59 12.10 17.42
CA VAL A 287 -7.46 13.02 16.67
C VAL A 287 -8.55 12.26 15.91
N VAL A 288 -8.21 11.16 15.25
CA VAL A 288 -9.19 10.32 14.54
C VAL A 288 -10.21 9.75 15.52
N LYS A 289 -9.78 9.33 16.72
CA LYS A 289 -10.69 8.84 17.78
C LYS A 289 -11.64 9.92 18.28
N GLU A 290 -11.17 11.14 18.49
CA GLU A 290 -11.99 12.28 18.88
C GLU A 290 -12.99 12.68 17.79
N GLN A 291 -12.62 12.50 16.52
CA GLN A 291 -13.45 12.86 15.36
C GLN A 291 -14.15 11.65 14.70
N LYS A 292 -14.18 10.49 15.36
CA LYS A 292 -14.82 9.26 14.83
C LYS A 292 -16.28 9.44 14.45
N HIS A 293 -16.97 10.44 15.03
CA HIS A 293 -18.35 10.78 14.69
C HIS A 293 -18.54 11.06 13.19
N LEU A 294 -17.49 11.52 12.46
CA LEU A 294 -17.57 11.73 11.00
C LEU A 294 -17.79 10.40 10.27
N GLY A 295 -17.05 9.34 10.65
CA GLY A 295 -17.25 8.01 10.09
C GLY A 295 -18.60 7.39 10.49
N GLN A 296 -19.02 7.58 11.75
CA GLN A 296 -20.31 7.09 12.24
C GLN A 296 -21.48 7.78 11.50
N GLN A 297 -21.42 9.10 11.29
CA GLN A 297 -22.42 9.84 10.53
C GLN A 297 -22.47 9.37 9.06
N ALA A 298 -21.31 9.09 8.44
CA ALA A 298 -21.27 8.52 7.09
C ALA A 298 -22.03 7.18 7.04
N PHE A 299 -21.82 6.28 7.99
CA PHE A 299 -22.55 5.01 8.05
C PHE A 299 -24.06 5.22 8.30
N HIS A 300 -24.47 6.16 9.14
CA HIS A 300 -25.89 6.46 9.31
C HIS A 300 -26.55 6.99 8.02
N LEU A 301 -25.85 7.85 7.26
CA LEU A 301 -26.37 8.34 5.98
C LEU A 301 -26.44 7.22 4.93
N MET A 302 -25.43 6.34 4.88
CA MET A 302 -25.46 5.16 4.01
C MET A 302 -26.60 4.22 4.38
N ALA A 303 -26.84 3.99 5.68
CA ALA A 303 -27.94 3.16 6.15
C ALA A 303 -29.32 3.71 5.72
N ARG A 304 -29.53 5.04 5.79
CA ARG A 304 -30.76 5.68 5.31
C ARG A 304 -31.04 5.41 3.83
N LEU A 305 -30.00 5.43 2.99
CA LEU A 305 -30.12 5.12 1.55
C LEU A 305 -30.34 3.63 1.27
N LEU A 306 -30.01 2.75 2.23
CA LEU A 306 -30.28 1.31 2.19
C LEU A 306 -31.60 0.94 2.91
N ASP A 307 -32.39 1.94 3.31
CA ASP A 307 -33.65 1.78 4.05
C ASP A 307 -33.47 1.01 5.37
N LYS A 308 -32.42 1.36 6.13
CA LYS A 308 -32.06 0.74 7.39
C LYS A 308 -31.85 1.79 8.50
N PRO A 309 -32.13 1.44 9.77
CA PRO A 309 -31.84 2.33 10.89
C PRO A 309 -30.34 2.45 11.18
N ARG A 310 -29.57 1.42 10.83
CA ARG A 310 -28.11 1.34 10.93
C ARG A 310 -27.59 0.24 9.99
N LEU A 311 -26.29 0.30 9.64
CA LEU A 311 -25.71 -0.74 8.78
C LEU A 311 -25.54 -2.05 9.55
N ASP A 312 -25.81 -3.14 8.88
CA ASP A 312 -25.41 -4.47 9.35
C ASP A 312 -23.92 -4.74 8.98
N PRO A 313 -23.22 -5.67 9.66
CA PRO A 313 -21.82 -5.98 9.34
C PRO A 313 -21.57 -6.34 7.87
N TRP A 314 -22.55 -6.92 7.19
CA TRP A 314 -22.48 -7.26 5.75
C TRP A 314 -22.71 -6.05 4.83
N ASP A 315 -23.15 -4.90 5.33
CA ASP A 315 -23.44 -3.71 4.54
C ASP A 315 -22.30 -2.69 4.51
N VAL A 316 -21.29 -2.84 5.38
CA VAL A 316 -20.19 -1.85 5.51
C VAL A 316 -19.37 -1.65 4.23
N ASN A 317 -19.43 -2.61 3.31
CA ASN A 317 -18.78 -2.54 2.00
C ASN A 317 -19.79 -2.52 0.84
N ALA A 318 -21.08 -2.29 1.10
CA ALA A 318 -22.12 -2.28 0.08
C ALA A 318 -21.81 -1.25 -1.02
N SER A 319 -22.05 -1.64 -2.26
CA SER A 319 -22.02 -0.72 -3.39
C SER A 319 -23.13 0.34 -3.29
N SER A 320 -22.96 1.43 -4.03
CA SER A 320 -23.99 2.46 -4.16
C SER A 320 -25.32 1.87 -4.60
N PRO A 321 -26.44 2.21 -3.92
CA PRO A 321 -27.77 1.85 -4.40
C PRO A 321 -28.00 2.37 -5.84
N ALA A 322 -28.92 1.73 -6.56
CA ALA A 322 -29.37 2.26 -7.83
C ALA A 322 -30.31 3.46 -7.60
N PHE A 323 -29.88 4.66 -7.99
CA PHE A 323 -30.67 5.89 -7.85
C PHE A 323 -31.61 6.13 -9.05
N GLY A 324 -32.17 5.09 -9.66
CA GLY A 324 -33.27 5.18 -10.62
C GLY A 324 -32.92 5.63 -12.04
N HIS A 325 -31.66 5.85 -12.37
CA HIS A 325 -31.21 6.12 -13.74
C HIS A 325 -30.30 5.01 -14.26
N ALA A 326 -30.32 4.81 -15.57
CA ALA A 326 -29.39 3.90 -16.23
C ALA A 326 -27.95 4.41 -15.97
N ARG A 327 -27.08 3.55 -15.45
CA ARG A 327 -25.66 3.90 -15.30
C ARG A 327 -25.14 4.38 -16.65
N ARG A 328 -24.60 5.59 -16.66
CA ARG A 328 -24.02 6.17 -17.87
C ARG A 328 -22.75 5.39 -18.21
N HIS A 329 -22.70 4.77 -19.38
CA HIS A 329 -21.47 4.20 -19.90
C HIS A 329 -20.53 5.32 -20.34
N ILE A 330 -19.36 5.37 -19.75
CA ILE A 330 -18.29 6.31 -20.07
C ILE A 330 -17.24 5.52 -20.86
N THR A 331 -16.99 5.87 -22.11
CA THR A 331 -15.92 5.22 -22.87
C THR A 331 -14.54 5.61 -22.31
N PHE A 332 -13.52 4.81 -22.54
CA PHE A 332 -12.17 5.12 -22.05
C PHE A 332 -11.65 6.48 -22.57
N PRO A 333 -11.80 6.85 -23.85
CA PRO A 333 -11.43 8.19 -24.32
C PRO A 333 -12.17 9.32 -23.59
N GLN A 334 -13.47 9.16 -23.31
CA GLN A 334 -14.24 10.14 -22.54
C GLN A 334 -13.74 10.26 -21.11
N ALA A 335 -13.39 9.13 -20.47
CA ALA A 335 -12.80 9.16 -19.13
C ALA A 335 -11.46 9.90 -19.12
N MET A 336 -10.60 9.64 -20.09
CA MET A 336 -9.32 10.33 -20.22
C MET A 336 -9.48 11.84 -20.46
N GLU A 337 -10.42 12.24 -21.30
CA GLU A 337 -10.75 13.66 -21.53
C GLU A 337 -11.21 14.35 -20.24
N MET A 338 -12.13 13.72 -19.50
CA MET A 338 -12.62 14.26 -18.22
C MET A 338 -11.51 14.33 -17.16
N ILE A 339 -10.62 13.34 -17.10
CA ILE A 339 -9.46 13.34 -16.18
C ILE A 339 -8.48 14.44 -16.58
N GLU A 340 -8.19 14.60 -17.86
CA GLU A 340 -7.34 15.67 -18.36
C GLU A 340 -7.91 17.05 -18.02
N GLU A 341 -9.21 17.28 -18.24
CA GLU A 341 -9.87 18.54 -17.87
C GLU A 341 -9.78 18.79 -16.36
N ALA A 342 -10.04 17.75 -15.54
CA ALA A 342 -9.94 17.83 -14.09
C ALA A 342 -8.52 18.17 -13.62
N PHE A 343 -7.51 17.55 -14.23
CA PHE A 343 -6.11 17.81 -13.94
C PHE A 343 -5.66 19.20 -14.40
N ASN A 344 -6.21 19.70 -15.51
CA ASN A 344 -6.00 21.09 -15.98
C ASN A 344 -6.54 22.12 -14.97
N GLU A 345 -7.56 21.81 -14.15
CA GLU A 345 -8.01 22.67 -13.05
C GLU A 345 -6.95 22.79 -11.92
N VAL A 346 -6.00 21.85 -11.86
CA VAL A 346 -4.84 21.94 -10.96
C VAL A 346 -3.71 22.69 -11.64
N ASN A 347 -3.28 22.20 -12.80
CA ASN A 347 -2.27 22.85 -13.64
C ASN A 347 -2.27 22.21 -15.05
N PRO A 348 -2.05 23.01 -16.13
CA PRO A 348 -1.95 22.48 -17.50
C PRO A 348 -0.89 21.38 -17.69
N GLU A 349 0.21 21.39 -16.95
CA GLU A 349 1.24 20.33 -17.02
C GLU A 349 0.71 18.98 -16.51
N MET A 350 -0.16 18.99 -15.49
CA MET A 350 -0.76 17.77 -14.97
C MET A 350 -1.76 17.18 -15.97
N GLY A 351 -2.57 18.02 -16.64
CA GLY A 351 -3.45 17.57 -17.72
C GLY A 351 -2.67 17.06 -18.93
N ALA A 352 -1.61 17.77 -19.36
CA ALA A 352 -0.73 17.31 -20.42
C ALA A 352 -0.07 15.96 -20.11
N PHE A 353 0.26 15.70 -18.84
CA PHE A 353 0.76 14.41 -18.40
C PHE A 353 -0.29 13.30 -18.62
N ALA A 354 -1.54 13.51 -18.22
CA ALA A 354 -2.60 12.52 -18.42
C ALA A 354 -2.81 12.20 -19.92
N ARG A 355 -2.84 13.22 -20.76
CA ARG A 355 -2.88 13.06 -22.23
C ARG A 355 -1.70 12.27 -22.75
N MET A 356 -0.49 12.59 -22.33
CA MET A 356 0.74 11.88 -22.72
C MET A 356 0.66 10.38 -22.36
N MET A 357 0.15 10.03 -21.19
CA MET A 357 -0.02 8.62 -20.78
C MET A 357 -0.91 7.83 -21.76
N ALA A 358 -1.98 8.46 -22.25
CA ALA A 358 -2.87 7.86 -23.27
C ALA A 358 -2.17 7.79 -24.64
N ASP A 359 -1.59 8.89 -25.11
CA ASP A 359 -0.94 8.99 -26.44
C ASP A 359 0.22 8.00 -26.58
N LYS A 360 1.00 7.80 -25.50
CA LYS A 360 2.09 6.84 -25.42
C LYS A 360 1.60 5.40 -25.25
N ARG A 361 0.29 5.18 -25.06
CA ARG A 361 -0.27 3.87 -24.70
C ARG A 361 0.43 3.25 -23.47
N TRP A 362 0.61 4.05 -22.43
CA TRP A 362 1.20 3.60 -21.18
C TRP A 362 0.14 3.09 -20.17
N ILE A 363 -1.08 2.87 -20.65
CA ILE A 363 -2.22 2.38 -19.89
C ILE A 363 -2.73 1.10 -20.54
N ASP A 364 -2.81 0.01 -19.77
CA ASP A 364 -3.51 -1.22 -20.14
C ASP A 364 -4.87 -1.25 -19.44
N ALA A 365 -5.92 -0.99 -20.21
CA ALA A 365 -7.29 -0.91 -19.71
C ALA A 365 -8.22 -1.96 -20.30
N ALA A 366 -7.75 -2.72 -21.31
CA ALA A 366 -8.56 -3.70 -22.01
C ALA A 366 -8.96 -4.89 -21.11
N ALA A 367 -10.22 -5.30 -21.18
CA ALA A 367 -10.67 -6.55 -20.55
C ALA A 367 -10.15 -7.75 -21.36
N ALA A 368 -9.56 -8.72 -20.68
CA ALA A 368 -9.06 -9.94 -21.30
C ALA A 368 -9.29 -11.16 -20.40
N PRO A 369 -9.57 -12.36 -20.97
CA PRO A 369 -9.96 -13.56 -20.20
C PRO A 369 -8.94 -14.05 -19.18
N ASN A 370 -7.65 -13.78 -19.41
CA ASN A 370 -6.54 -14.25 -18.57
C ASN A 370 -5.80 -13.11 -17.87
N LYS A 371 -6.40 -11.93 -17.82
CA LYS A 371 -5.88 -10.76 -17.12
C LYS A 371 -6.07 -10.94 -15.61
N THR A 372 -5.06 -10.56 -14.82
CA THR A 372 -5.20 -10.58 -13.36
C THR A 372 -6.21 -9.53 -12.88
N PRO A 373 -6.94 -9.78 -11.79
CA PRO A 373 -7.83 -8.77 -11.23
C PRO A 373 -7.05 -7.64 -10.54
N GLY A 374 -7.69 -6.47 -10.39
CA GLY A 374 -7.16 -5.30 -9.70
C GLY A 374 -6.67 -4.22 -10.66
N ALA A 375 -6.09 -3.19 -10.06
CA ALA A 375 -5.41 -2.08 -10.75
C ALA A 375 -4.10 -1.79 -10.04
N TYR A 376 -3.11 -1.28 -10.76
CA TYR A 376 -1.85 -0.81 -10.18
C TYR A 376 -1.12 0.13 -11.14
N CYS A 377 -0.29 0.99 -10.56
CA CYS A 377 0.75 1.70 -11.28
C CYS A 377 2.11 1.09 -10.93
N SER A 378 2.91 0.87 -11.95
CA SER A 378 4.32 0.49 -11.82
C SER A 378 5.13 1.25 -12.87
N GLY A 379 6.44 1.06 -12.94
CA GLY A 379 7.27 1.75 -13.90
C GLY A 379 8.56 1.01 -14.20
N PHE A 380 9.27 1.52 -15.18
CA PHE A 380 10.58 1.05 -15.55
C PHE A 380 11.66 1.94 -14.93
N PRO A 381 12.47 1.41 -13.99
CA PRO A 381 13.47 2.22 -13.31
C PRO A 381 14.49 2.87 -14.24
N ARG A 382 14.84 2.22 -15.37
CA ARG A 382 15.81 2.73 -16.33
C ARG A 382 15.27 3.90 -17.16
N SER A 383 14.10 3.73 -17.77
CA SER A 383 13.48 4.75 -18.63
C SER A 383 12.70 5.81 -17.85
N ARG A 384 12.38 5.54 -16.57
CA ARG A 384 11.53 6.36 -15.69
C ARG A 384 10.10 6.51 -16.21
N ASN A 385 9.67 5.62 -17.08
CA ASN A 385 8.34 5.64 -17.69
C ASN A 385 7.34 4.85 -16.83
N PRO A 386 6.31 5.50 -16.26
CA PRO A 386 5.26 4.79 -15.54
C PRO A 386 4.37 3.99 -16.49
N ARG A 387 3.70 2.96 -15.94
CA ARG A 387 2.69 2.15 -16.61
C ARG A 387 1.51 1.95 -15.67
N VAL A 388 0.32 2.09 -16.20
CA VAL A 388 -0.94 1.86 -15.47
C VAL A 388 -1.60 0.59 -15.99
N PHE A 389 -2.02 -0.26 -15.08
CA PHE A 389 -2.76 -1.49 -15.35
C PHE A 389 -4.10 -1.45 -14.65
N MET A 390 -5.18 -1.77 -15.38
CA MET A 390 -6.52 -1.95 -14.83
C MET A 390 -7.40 -2.71 -15.79
N THR A 391 -8.61 -3.09 -15.37
CA THR A 391 -9.69 -3.49 -16.27
C THR A 391 -10.76 -2.43 -16.23
N TYR A 392 -10.97 -1.73 -17.35
CA TYR A 392 -11.94 -0.63 -17.46
C TYR A 392 -13.25 -1.16 -18.06
N LEU A 393 -14.36 -1.03 -17.32
CA LEU A 393 -15.70 -1.53 -17.71
C LEU A 393 -16.70 -0.41 -17.98
N GLY A 394 -16.28 0.84 -17.96
CA GLY A 394 -17.08 2.00 -18.37
C GLY A 394 -17.95 2.60 -17.26
N SER A 395 -17.64 2.32 -15.99
CA SER A 395 -18.34 2.94 -14.87
C SER A 395 -17.65 4.21 -14.36
N SER A 396 -18.36 5.05 -13.61
CA SER A 396 -17.77 6.19 -12.88
C SER A 396 -16.73 5.72 -11.86
N VAL A 397 -16.90 4.53 -11.29
CA VAL A 397 -15.94 3.89 -10.40
C VAL A 397 -14.63 3.60 -11.13
N ASP A 398 -14.70 3.01 -12.32
CA ASP A 398 -13.49 2.69 -13.11
C ASP A 398 -12.73 3.96 -13.49
N MET A 399 -13.45 5.06 -13.76
CA MET A 399 -12.81 6.35 -14.03
C MET A 399 -12.09 6.91 -12.81
N ILE A 400 -12.65 6.76 -11.60
CA ILE A 400 -11.96 7.18 -10.36
C ILE A 400 -10.74 6.28 -10.08
N VAL A 401 -10.84 4.97 -10.33
CA VAL A 401 -9.70 4.05 -10.23
C VAL A 401 -8.62 4.44 -11.26
N LEU A 402 -9.00 4.78 -12.48
CA LEU A 402 -8.06 5.27 -13.50
C LEU A 402 -7.35 6.56 -13.03
N ALA A 403 -8.08 7.50 -12.43
CA ALA A 403 -7.51 8.71 -11.86
C ALA A 403 -6.54 8.41 -10.71
N HIS A 404 -6.87 7.43 -9.85
CA HIS A 404 -6.01 6.92 -8.79
C HIS A 404 -4.66 6.45 -9.33
N GLU A 405 -4.69 5.54 -10.31
CA GLU A 405 -3.47 4.99 -10.91
C GLU A 405 -2.67 6.05 -11.67
N LEU A 406 -3.34 6.99 -12.32
CA LEU A 406 -2.68 8.16 -12.94
C LEU A 406 -2.05 9.08 -11.89
N GLY A 407 -2.60 9.14 -10.69
CA GLY A 407 -2.00 9.85 -9.56
C GLY A 407 -0.67 9.22 -9.13
N HIS A 408 -0.59 7.90 -9.01
CA HIS A 408 0.68 7.18 -8.78
C HIS A 408 1.67 7.40 -9.94
N ALA A 409 1.18 7.35 -11.17
CA ALA A 409 2.00 7.60 -12.34
C ALA A 409 2.55 9.04 -12.35
N PHE A 410 1.75 10.03 -11.92
CA PHE A 410 2.19 11.42 -11.79
C PHE A 410 3.23 11.59 -10.68
N HIS A 411 3.10 10.89 -9.55
CA HIS A 411 4.11 10.87 -8.50
C HIS A 411 5.48 10.40 -9.06
N SER A 412 5.47 9.26 -9.74
CA SER A 412 6.67 8.73 -10.41
C SER A 412 7.23 9.70 -11.45
N TRP A 413 6.35 10.36 -12.23
CA TRP A 413 6.72 11.34 -13.24
C TRP A 413 7.32 12.61 -12.64
N ALA A 414 6.80 13.09 -11.52
CA ALA A 414 7.37 14.24 -10.80
C ALA A 414 8.80 13.97 -10.31
N MET A 415 9.13 12.70 -10.06
CA MET A 415 10.44 12.26 -9.58
C MET A 415 11.37 11.74 -10.70
N ARG A 416 10.97 11.80 -11.99
CA ARG A 416 11.69 11.17 -13.10
C ARG A 416 13.13 11.65 -13.32
N GLU A 417 13.42 12.89 -12.98
CA GLU A 417 14.77 13.47 -13.11
C GLU A 417 15.65 13.23 -11.87
N MET A 418 15.09 12.60 -10.84
CA MET A 418 15.83 12.30 -9.62
C MET A 418 16.60 10.98 -9.77
N VAL A 419 17.66 10.81 -8.99
CA VAL A 419 18.35 9.52 -8.91
C VAL A 419 17.44 8.47 -8.25
N GLN A 420 17.56 7.22 -8.66
CA GLN A 420 16.62 6.16 -8.27
C GLN A 420 16.52 5.97 -6.76
N GLU A 421 17.64 6.07 -6.06
CA GLU A 421 17.70 5.90 -4.61
C GLU A 421 16.80 6.89 -3.84
N GLN A 422 16.54 8.06 -4.43
CA GLN A 422 15.71 9.10 -3.84
C GLN A 422 14.23 8.97 -4.20
N THR A 423 13.84 7.98 -5.00
CA THR A 423 12.45 7.80 -5.44
C THR A 423 11.67 6.78 -4.61
N HIS A 424 12.32 6.13 -3.63
CA HIS A 424 11.68 5.16 -2.75
C HIS A 424 11.06 5.85 -1.54
N TYR A 425 9.75 5.96 -1.52
CA TYR A 425 8.96 6.54 -0.44
C TYR A 425 8.25 5.46 0.39
N PRO A 426 7.95 5.73 1.67
CA PRO A 426 7.27 4.78 2.54
C PRO A 426 5.78 4.66 2.22
N MET A 427 5.14 3.59 2.73
CA MET A 427 3.71 3.33 2.51
C MET A 427 2.82 4.47 3.01
N THR A 428 3.20 5.17 4.08
CA THR A 428 2.50 6.36 4.58
C THR A 428 2.37 7.48 3.55
N LEU A 429 3.31 7.61 2.62
CA LEU A 429 3.34 8.64 1.58
C LEU A 429 2.96 8.10 0.19
N ALA A 430 2.73 6.78 0.06
CA ALA A 430 2.47 6.16 -1.23
C ALA A 430 1.16 6.67 -1.87
N GLU A 431 0.12 6.87 -1.06
CA GLU A 431 -1.22 7.28 -1.52
C GLU A 431 -1.38 8.81 -1.65
N THR A 432 -0.30 9.58 -1.46
CA THR A 432 -0.36 11.05 -1.49
C THR A 432 -0.89 11.59 -2.81
N ALA A 433 -0.39 11.07 -3.93
CA ALA A 433 -0.76 11.55 -5.25
C ALA A 433 -2.00 10.84 -5.81
N SER A 434 -2.18 9.56 -5.53
CA SER A 434 -3.31 8.77 -6.03
C SER A 434 -4.65 9.24 -5.44
N THR A 435 -4.74 9.37 -4.12
CA THR A 435 -5.95 9.87 -3.45
C THR A 435 -6.20 11.35 -3.74
N PHE A 436 -5.14 12.15 -3.92
CA PHE A 436 -5.27 13.53 -4.39
C PHE A 436 -5.93 13.58 -5.78
N ALA A 437 -5.47 12.76 -6.73
CA ALA A 437 -6.02 12.68 -8.08
C ALA A 437 -7.49 12.26 -8.09
N GLU A 438 -7.87 11.23 -7.29
CA GLU A 438 -9.27 10.87 -7.10
C GLU A 438 -10.11 12.06 -6.63
N THR A 439 -9.62 12.79 -5.62
CA THR A 439 -10.34 13.92 -5.04
C THR A 439 -10.52 15.05 -6.06
N VAL A 440 -9.51 15.31 -6.91
CA VAL A 440 -9.58 16.29 -7.99
C VAL A 440 -10.64 15.91 -9.01
N VAL A 441 -10.62 14.67 -9.51
CA VAL A 441 -11.59 14.19 -10.52
C VAL A 441 -13.00 14.13 -9.94
N ARG A 442 -13.16 13.66 -8.71
CA ARG A 442 -14.47 13.63 -8.04
C ARG A 442 -15.08 15.02 -7.89
N ASN A 443 -14.30 16.00 -7.43
CA ASN A 443 -14.78 17.37 -7.30
C ASN A 443 -15.10 18.02 -8.66
N PHE A 444 -14.35 17.69 -9.71
CA PHE A 444 -14.65 18.08 -11.07
C PHE A 444 -16.00 17.53 -11.54
N LEU A 445 -16.30 16.26 -11.28
CA LEU A 445 -17.59 15.64 -11.61
C LEU A 445 -18.74 16.24 -10.82
N LEU A 446 -18.56 16.46 -9.50
CA LEU A 446 -19.59 17.06 -8.63
C LEU A 446 -20.04 18.44 -9.11
N LYS A 447 -19.12 19.26 -9.66
CA LYS A 447 -19.49 20.57 -10.25
C LYS A 447 -20.39 20.46 -11.48
N ARG A 448 -20.42 19.30 -12.14
CA ARG A 448 -21.17 19.03 -13.38
C ARG A 448 -22.44 18.23 -13.16
N CYS A 449 -22.70 17.73 -11.96
CA CYS A 449 -23.92 17.03 -11.61
C CYS A 449 -25.15 17.92 -11.77
N GLN A 450 -26.21 17.36 -12.39
CA GLN A 450 -27.48 18.04 -12.62
C GLN A 450 -28.54 17.61 -11.61
N THR A 451 -28.42 16.42 -11.04
CA THR A 451 -29.46 15.81 -10.18
C THR A 451 -28.89 15.35 -8.84
N PRO A 452 -29.72 15.26 -7.77
CA PRO A 452 -29.31 14.67 -6.50
C PRO A 452 -28.79 13.23 -6.65
N ALA A 453 -29.39 12.46 -7.54
CA ALA A 453 -29.01 11.08 -7.82
C ALA A 453 -27.56 10.95 -8.34
N GLU A 454 -27.17 11.79 -9.32
CA GLU A 454 -25.80 11.84 -9.82
C GLU A 454 -24.81 12.27 -8.72
N LYS A 455 -25.18 13.24 -7.89
CA LYS A 455 -24.37 13.66 -6.74
C LYS A 455 -24.16 12.51 -5.75
N LEU A 456 -25.21 11.77 -5.41
CA LEU A 456 -25.15 10.64 -4.50
C LEU A 456 -24.25 9.52 -5.04
N GLU A 457 -24.34 9.18 -6.33
CA GLU A 457 -23.49 8.17 -6.94
C GLU A 457 -22.00 8.53 -6.82
N ILE A 458 -21.63 9.78 -7.14
CA ILE A 458 -20.25 10.24 -7.08
C ILE A 458 -19.76 10.35 -5.63
N LEU A 459 -20.59 10.89 -4.74
CA LEU A 459 -20.22 11.06 -3.33
C LEU A 459 -20.17 9.73 -2.57
N TRP A 460 -20.91 8.69 -3.00
CA TRP A 460 -20.94 7.41 -2.29
C TRP A 460 -19.55 6.82 -2.05
N GLN A 461 -18.66 6.88 -3.04
CA GLN A 461 -17.30 6.37 -2.91
C GLN A 461 -16.50 7.12 -1.85
N GLU A 462 -16.59 8.45 -1.86
CA GLU A 462 -15.92 9.29 -0.86
C GLU A 462 -16.48 9.01 0.53
N ILE A 463 -17.80 8.98 0.65
CA ILE A 463 -18.50 8.77 1.92
C ILE A 463 -18.22 7.38 2.48
N SER A 464 -18.12 6.34 1.63
CA SER A 464 -17.71 4.99 2.05
C SER A 464 -16.23 4.91 2.45
N SER A 465 -15.39 5.81 1.94
CA SER A 465 -13.97 5.90 2.33
C SER A 465 -13.78 6.50 3.73
N ILE A 466 -14.62 7.47 4.12
CA ILE A 466 -14.53 8.11 5.45
C ILE A 466 -14.55 7.05 6.57
N PRO A 467 -15.58 6.20 6.75
CA PRO A 467 -15.60 5.20 7.81
C PRO A 467 -14.52 4.13 7.61
N ARG A 468 -14.12 3.82 6.37
CA ARG A 468 -13.01 2.90 6.12
C ARG A 468 -11.73 3.36 6.80
N PHE A 469 -11.35 4.63 6.63
CA PHE A 469 -10.09 5.17 7.13
C PHE A 469 -10.18 5.79 8.52
N THR A 470 -11.39 6.15 9.01
CA THR A 470 -11.58 6.76 10.33
C THR A 470 -12.21 5.82 11.38
N LEU A 471 -12.75 4.67 10.99
CA LEU A 471 -13.30 3.67 11.89
C LEU A 471 -12.64 2.29 11.69
N ASN A 472 -12.73 1.72 10.47
CA ASN A 472 -12.29 0.34 10.20
C ASN A 472 -10.78 0.15 10.36
N ILE A 473 -9.95 1.01 9.74
CA ILE A 473 -8.50 0.94 9.90
C ILE A 473 -8.05 1.23 11.34
N PRO A 474 -8.56 2.26 12.02
CA PRO A 474 -8.30 2.46 13.45
C PRO A 474 -8.71 1.28 14.34
N THR A 475 -9.85 0.63 14.04
CA THR A 475 -10.26 -0.61 14.73
C THR A 475 -9.20 -1.70 14.59
N ARG A 476 -8.64 -1.90 13.38
CA ARG A 476 -7.56 -2.89 13.15
C ARG A 476 -6.31 -2.54 13.95
N TYR A 477 -5.89 -1.28 13.93
CA TYR A 477 -4.72 -0.82 14.66
C TYR A 477 -4.88 -1.02 16.17
N GLU A 478 -6.02 -0.60 16.74
CA GLU A 478 -6.27 -0.71 18.17
C GLU A 478 -6.40 -2.18 18.62
N PHE A 479 -7.03 -3.04 17.79
CA PHE A 479 -7.09 -4.47 18.02
C PHE A 479 -5.67 -5.08 18.06
N GLU A 480 -4.86 -4.82 17.04
CA GLU A 480 -3.51 -5.36 16.95
C GLU A 480 -2.64 -4.89 18.11
N LYS A 481 -2.71 -3.59 18.46
CA LYS A 481 -1.99 -2.99 19.58
C LYS A 481 -2.33 -3.66 20.91
N ARG A 482 -3.62 -3.75 21.26
CA ARG A 482 -4.08 -4.39 22.51
C ARG A 482 -3.76 -5.88 22.55
N PHE A 483 -3.83 -6.54 21.41
CA PHE A 483 -3.40 -7.92 21.30
C PHE A 483 -1.91 -8.08 21.62
N TYR A 484 -1.03 -7.26 21.06
CA TYR A 484 0.42 -7.32 21.36
C TYR A 484 0.71 -7.00 22.83
N GLU A 485 0.05 -5.99 23.39
CA GLU A 485 0.15 -5.66 24.82
C GLU A 485 -0.21 -6.87 25.70
N GLY A 486 -1.36 -7.50 25.47
CA GLY A 486 -1.79 -8.66 26.24
C GLY A 486 -1.02 -9.96 25.92
N ARG A 487 -0.54 -10.13 24.66
CA ARG A 487 0.23 -11.30 24.25
C ARG A 487 1.61 -11.37 24.93
N SER A 488 2.12 -10.24 25.40
CA SER A 488 3.34 -10.22 26.22
C SER A 488 3.20 -11.03 27.51
N GLU A 489 1.99 -11.22 28.01
CA GLU A 489 1.69 -11.92 29.27
C GLU A 489 1.17 -13.35 29.03
N ARG A 490 0.31 -13.55 28.02
CA ARG A 490 -0.33 -14.84 27.75
C ARG A 490 -0.69 -15.04 26.27
N SER A 491 -0.96 -16.27 25.87
CA SER A 491 -1.58 -16.55 24.57
C SER A 491 -3.07 -16.26 24.60
N TYR A 492 -3.63 -15.89 23.46
CA TYR A 492 -5.05 -15.61 23.25
C TYR A 492 -5.76 -16.83 22.64
N SER A 493 -6.89 -17.21 23.22
CA SER A 493 -7.82 -18.18 22.60
C SER A 493 -8.64 -17.50 21.49
N PRO A 494 -9.30 -18.27 20.61
CA PRO A 494 -10.26 -17.69 19.66
C PRO A 494 -11.32 -16.81 20.32
N GLN A 495 -11.82 -17.21 21.50
CA GLN A 495 -12.80 -16.41 22.24
C GLN A 495 -12.21 -15.08 22.74
N ASP A 496 -10.95 -15.06 23.20
CA ASP A 496 -10.27 -13.81 23.58
C ASP A 496 -10.17 -12.85 22.38
N PHE A 497 -9.86 -13.37 21.17
CA PHE A 497 -9.81 -12.59 19.96
C PHE A 497 -11.18 -12.03 19.55
N ARG A 498 -12.24 -12.84 19.66
CA ARG A 498 -13.62 -12.39 19.39
C ARG A 498 -14.04 -11.28 20.37
N ASP A 499 -13.77 -11.45 21.65
CA ASP A 499 -14.13 -10.49 22.69
C ASP A 499 -13.35 -9.18 22.55
N LEU A 500 -12.05 -9.25 22.24
CA LEU A 500 -11.23 -8.09 21.95
C LEU A 500 -11.74 -7.36 20.69
N MET A 501 -12.01 -8.10 19.61
CA MET A 501 -12.53 -7.49 18.36
C MET A 501 -13.88 -6.81 18.60
N ARG A 502 -14.81 -7.48 19.28
CA ARG A 502 -16.13 -6.92 19.66
C ARG A 502 -15.96 -5.63 20.46
N THR A 503 -15.08 -5.65 21.45
CA THR A 503 -14.82 -4.48 22.32
C THR A 503 -14.32 -3.28 21.49
N VAL A 504 -13.26 -3.50 20.70
CA VAL A 504 -12.66 -2.43 19.88
C VAL A 504 -13.62 -1.96 18.79
N TRP A 505 -14.35 -2.88 18.15
CA TRP A 505 -15.36 -2.52 17.16
C TRP A 505 -16.40 -1.58 17.74
N ASN A 506 -16.98 -1.93 18.88
CA ASN A 506 -18.00 -1.11 19.54
C ASN A 506 -17.46 0.25 19.99
N GLU A 507 -16.21 0.33 20.43
CA GLU A 507 -15.58 1.61 20.79
C GLU A 507 -15.45 2.58 19.60
N TRP A 508 -15.17 2.05 18.39
CA TRP A 508 -15.00 2.87 17.20
C TRP A 508 -16.30 3.12 16.44
N HIS A 509 -17.07 2.07 16.18
CA HIS A 509 -18.29 2.15 15.36
C HIS A 509 -19.51 2.65 16.16
N GLY A 510 -19.55 2.46 17.48
CA GLY A 510 -20.67 2.88 18.32
C GLY A 510 -21.99 2.23 17.86
N ASP A 511 -23.03 3.05 17.69
CA ASP A 511 -24.35 2.64 17.22
C ASP A 511 -24.52 2.74 15.69
N SER A 512 -23.48 3.06 14.94
CA SER A 512 -23.53 3.16 13.48
C SER A 512 -23.63 1.80 12.76
N THR A 513 -23.30 0.70 13.46
CA THR A 513 -23.53 -0.68 13.02
C THR A 513 -24.44 -1.43 13.97
N SER A 514 -25.24 -2.40 13.47
CA SER A 514 -26.19 -3.18 14.26
C SER A 514 -25.50 -4.19 15.17
N ALA A 515 -24.31 -4.65 14.78
CA ALA A 515 -23.48 -5.61 15.52
C ALA A 515 -22.00 -5.44 15.16
N ALA A 516 -21.13 -5.99 16.00
CA ALA A 516 -19.71 -6.12 15.71
C ALA A 516 -19.44 -7.29 14.77
N ASP A 517 -18.48 -7.13 13.86
CA ASP A 517 -17.90 -8.26 13.09
C ASP A 517 -16.82 -8.96 13.94
N GLU A 518 -17.26 -9.88 14.78
CA GLU A 518 -16.39 -10.58 15.74
C GLU A 518 -15.34 -11.48 15.08
N MET A 519 -15.59 -11.93 13.85
CA MET A 519 -14.66 -12.76 13.08
C MET A 519 -13.70 -11.94 12.20
N PHE A 520 -13.80 -10.62 12.25
CA PHE A 520 -12.96 -9.72 11.45
C PHE A 520 -11.46 -9.97 11.64
N TRP A 521 -11.02 -10.34 12.86
CA TRP A 521 -9.63 -10.68 13.17
C TRP A 521 -9.13 -11.88 12.37
N ALA A 522 -9.97 -12.89 12.15
CA ALA A 522 -9.59 -14.09 11.41
C ALA A 522 -9.55 -13.87 9.89
N SER A 523 -10.41 -12.96 9.36
CA SER A 523 -10.61 -12.75 7.93
C SER A 523 -9.66 -11.73 7.29
N LYS A 524 -8.84 -11.01 8.08
CA LYS A 524 -7.99 -9.92 7.57
C LYS A 524 -6.53 -10.34 7.45
N LEU A 525 -6.10 -10.60 6.21
CA LEU A 525 -4.72 -10.96 5.86
C LEU A 525 -3.66 -10.06 6.52
N HIS A 526 -3.96 -8.77 6.70
CA HIS A 526 -3.02 -7.79 7.26
C HIS A 526 -2.44 -8.17 8.62
N PHE A 527 -3.18 -8.90 9.45
CA PHE A 527 -2.69 -9.38 10.75
C PHE A 527 -1.71 -10.56 10.63
N TYR A 528 -1.71 -11.25 9.49
CA TYR A 528 -0.95 -12.49 9.23
C TYR A 528 0.32 -12.27 8.39
N ILE A 529 0.60 -11.01 7.99
CA ILE A 529 1.80 -10.63 7.25
C ILE A 529 2.99 -10.67 8.20
N VAL A 530 4.11 -11.28 7.76
CA VAL A 530 5.33 -11.34 8.58
C VAL A 530 5.98 -9.97 8.67
N GLU A 531 6.11 -9.28 7.55
CA GLU A 531 6.78 -7.98 7.48
C GLU A 531 6.15 -7.13 6.36
N PRO A 532 5.76 -5.89 6.67
CA PRO A 532 5.74 -5.24 7.98
C PRO A 532 4.57 -5.69 8.87
N SER A 533 4.76 -5.66 10.20
CA SER A 533 3.64 -5.71 11.15
C SER A 533 2.90 -4.37 11.20
N PHE A 534 1.71 -4.35 11.80
CA PHE A 534 0.90 -3.14 11.90
C PHE A 534 0.59 -2.49 10.53
N TYR A 535 0.41 -3.33 9.50
CA TYR A 535 0.19 -2.91 8.10
C TYR A 535 -1.21 -2.32 7.88
N ASN A 536 -1.72 -1.57 8.84
CA ASN A 536 -3.04 -0.94 8.80
C ASN A 536 -2.95 0.59 8.95
N PHE A 537 -2.28 1.12 9.97
CA PHE A 537 -2.25 2.57 10.22
C PHE A 537 -1.71 3.42 9.04
N PRO A 538 -0.82 2.92 8.16
CA PRO A 538 -0.36 3.70 7.00
C PRO A 538 -1.49 4.12 6.07
N TYR A 539 -2.56 3.34 5.99
CA TYR A 539 -3.73 3.67 5.16
C TYR A 539 -4.49 4.89 5.70
N THR A 540 -4.73 4.97 7.03
CA THR A 540 -5.33 6.17 7.63
C THR A 540 -4.41 7.38 7.45
N PHE A 541 -3.10 7.19 7.65
CA PHE A 541 -2.12 8.25 7.44
C PHE A 541 -2.18 8.79 6.01
N GLY A 542 -2.03 7.93 5.00
CA GLY A 542 -1.99 8.31 3.59
C GLY A 542 -3.28 9.00 3.15
N TYR A 543 -4.44 8.48 3.57
CA TYR A 543 -5.74 9.09 3.28
C TYR A 543 -5.84 10.50 3.87
N LEU A 544 -5.57 10.68 5.16
CA LEU A 544 -5.64 11.98 5.81
C LEU A 544 -4.59 12.95 5.23
N PHE A 545 -3.38 12.47 5.01
CA PHE A 545 -2.31 13.27 4.44
C PHE A 545 -2.70 13.84 3.07
N SER A 546 -3.26 13.02 2.18
CA SER A 546 -3.72 13.47 0.86
C SER A 546 -4.87 14.49 0.95
N GLN A 547 -5.77 14.33 1.92
CA GLN A 547 -6.84 15.32 2.17
C GLN A 547 -6.26 16.66 2.68
N GLY A 548 -5.21 16.61 3.50
CA GLY A 548 -4.47 17.80 3.92
C GLY A 548 -3.81 18.52 2.74
N ILE A 549 -3.17 17.78 1.83
CA ILE A 549 -2.60 18.34 0.59
C ILE A 549 -3.70 18.96 -0.28
N TYR A 550 -4.86 18.29 -0.40
CA TYR A 550 -5.98 18.84 -1.16
C TYR A 550 -6.51 20.17 -0.56
N ALA A 551 -6.56 20.26 0.76
CA ALA A 551 -6.98 21.50 1.44
C ALA A 551 -6.02 22.68 1.17
N GLU A 552 -4.73 22.43 0.95
CA GLU A 552 -3.75 23.45 0.57
C GLU A 552 -4.02 24.07 -0.82
N LYS A 553 -4.70 23.33 -1.72
CA LYS A 553 -5.01 23.82 -3.07
C LYS A 553 -5.82 25.12 -3.05
N GLU A 554 -6.84 25.19 -2.20
CA GLU A 554 -7.69 26.38 -2.08
C GLU A 554 -6.91 27.57 -1.48
N GLN A 555 -5.95 27.31 -0.57
CA GLN A 555 -5.20 28.34 0.13
C GLN A 555 -4.06 28.93 -0.71
N ARG A 556 -3.37 28.08 -1.50
CA ARG A 556 -2.17 28.46 -2.27
C ARG A 556 -2.49 28.97 -3.67
N GLY A 557 -3.67 28.68 -4.21
CA GLY A 557 -4.07 29.14 -5.53
C GLY A 557 -3.05 28.75 -6.61
N ALA A 558 -2.48 29.74 -7.33
CA ALA A 558 -1.53 29.51 -8.44
C ALA A 558 -0.21 28.86 -7.98
N ASP A 559 0.20 29.04 -6.72
CA ASP A 559 1.47 28.49 -6.21
C ASP A 559 1.34 27.01 -5.81
N PHE A 560 0.12 26.46 -5.81
CA PHE A 560 -0.15 25.10 -5.36
C PHE A 560 0.63 24.04 -6.16
N TYR A 561 0.68 24.16 -7.48
CA TYR A 561 1.31 23.14 -8.34
C TYR A 561 2.80 22.98 -8.02
N ASN A 562 3.54 24.07 -7.90
CA ASN A 562 4.96 24.03 -7.55
C ASN A 562 5.18 23.45 -6.15
N PHE A 563 4.33 23.83 -5.18
CA PHE A 563 4.34 23.23 -3.86
C PHE A 563 4.13 21.71 -3.93
N TYR A 564 3.12 21.26 -4.68
CA TYR A 564 2.75 19.86 -4.81
C TYR A 564 3.86 19.03 -5.45
N VAL A 565 4.42 19.47 -6.57
CA VAL A 565 5.52 18.76 -7.24
C VAL A 565 6.76 18.67 -6.33
N ASN A 566 7.15 19.78 -5.68
CA ASN A 566 8.29 19.78 -4.76
C ASN A 566 8.07 18.85 -3.56
N LEU A 567 6.85 18.79 -3.03
CA LEU A 567 6.49 17.86 -1.95
C LEU A 567 6.62 16.40 -2.42
N LEU A 568 6.08 16.06 -3.60
CA LEU A 568 6.19 14.72 -4.15
C LEU A 568 7.65 14.30 -4.36
N GLN A 569 8.51 15.19 -4.84
CA GLN A 569 9.94 14.93 -5.02
C GLN A 569 10.68 14.67 -3.70
N ASP A 570 10.18 15.20 -2.60
CA ASP A 570 10.82 15.03 -1.29
C ASP A 570 10.35 13.77 -0.53
N THR A 571 9.29 13.10 -0.96
CA THR A 571 8.72 11.92 -0.27
C THR A 571 9.72 10.76 -0.10
N GLY A 572 10.69 10.63 -1.01
CA GLY A 572 11.72 9.59 -0.97
C GLY A 572 12.97 9.95 -0.15
N ARG A 573 13.17 11.21 0.24
CA ARG A 573 14.43 11.71 0.82
C ARG A 573 14.36 12.28 2.23
N MET A 574 13.24 12.14 2.92
CA MET A 574 13.09 12.59 4.31
C MET A 574 11.99 11.82 5.04
N THR A 575 11.83 12.08 6.33
CA THR A 575 10.70 11.56 7.12
C THR A 575 9.43 12.34 6.78
N ALA A 576 8.27 11.79 7.13
CA ALA A 576 7.00 12.49 6.93
C ALA A 576 6.93 13.79 7.76
N GLU A 577 7.52 13.80 8.97
CA GLU A 577 7.62 14.99 9.81
C GLU A 577 8.44 16.09 9.13
N ASP A 578 9.63 15.75 8.63
CA ASP A 578 10.50 16.71 7.94
C ASP A 578 9.82 17.25 6.67
N LEU A 579 9.07 16.39 5.95
CA LEU A 579 8.32 16.74 4.75
C LEU A 579 7.26 17.81 5.06
N VAL A 580 6.44 17.56 6.07
CA VAL A 580 5.37 18.49 6.47
C VAL A 580 5.94 19.78 7.04
N GLN A 581 6.97 19.69 7.87
CA GLN A 581 7.65 20.87 8.40
C GLN A 581 8.24 21.73 7.29
N LYS A 582 8.90 21.11 6.30
CA LYS A 582 9.53 21.84 5.18
C LYS A 582 8.52 22.52 4.28
N HIS A 583 7.45 21.84 3.89
CA HIS A 583 6.53 22.30 2.85
C HIS A 583 5.31 23.05 3.39
N MET A 584 4.89 22.74 4.62
CA MET A 584 3.67 23.29 5.21
C MET A 584 3.93 24.11 6.48
N GLY A 585 5.12 24.00 7.09
CA GLY A 585 5.45 24.67 8.36
C GLY A 585 4.65 24.11 9.56
N LEU A 586 4.09 22.89 9.43
CA LEU A 586 3.27 22.23 10.43
C LEU A 586 4.03 21.07 11.09
N ASN A 587 3.56 20.66 12.28
CA ASN A 587 4.14 19.57 13.06
C ASN A 587 3.15 18.39 13.10
N LEU A 588 3.56 17.22 12.61
CA LEU A 588 2.74 15.99 12.63
C LEU A 588 2.49 15.45 14.05
N GLY A 589 3.34 15.81 15.02
CA GLY A 589 3.15 15.49 16.43
C GLY A 589 2.07 16.33 17.12
N GLU A 590 1.42 17.27 16.40
CA GLU A 590 0.39 18.15 16.93
C GLU A 590 -0.97 17.90 16.27
N PRO A 591 -2.10 18.07 17.02
CA PRO A 591 -3.45 17.85 16.46
C PRO A 591 -3.80 18.75 15.28
N THR A 592 -3.20 19.95 15.19
CA THR A 592 -3.52 20.99 14.20
C THR A 592 -3.47 20.49 12.78
N PHE A 593 -2.42 19.73 12.40
CA PHE A 593 -2.29 19.14 11.08
C PHE A 593 -3.43 18.15 10.79
N TRP A 594 -3.69 17.23 11.69
CA TRP A 594 -4.69 16.18 11.49
C TRP A 594 -6.11 16.73 11.45
N LEU A 595 -6.41 17.75 12.27
CA LEU A 595 -7.68 18.48 12.20
C LEU A 595 -7.83 19.23 10.88
N HIS A 596 -6.74 19.77 10.31
CA HIS A 596 -6.74 20.37 8.99
C HIS A 596 -7.09 19.33 7.90
N CYS A 597 -6.52 18.13 7.97
CA CYS A 597 -6.81 17.04 7.04
C CYS A 597 -8.28 16.55 7.09
N LEU A 598 -8.96 16.69 8.20
CA LEU A 598 -10.36 16.26 8.37
C LEU A 598 -11.39 17.26 7.83
N LYS A 599 -11.01 18.51 7.55
CA LYS A 599 -11.93 19.54 7.03
C LYS A 599 -12.60 19.17 5.71
N PRO A 600 -11.87 18.66 4.68
CA PRO A 600 -12.50 18.22 3.43
C PRO A 600 -13.53 17.11 3.65
N LEU A 601 -13.25 16.18 4.57
CA LEU A 601 -14.17 15.08 4.90
C LEU A 601 -15.49 15.60 5.46
N ALA A 602 -15.43 16.52 6.42
CA ALA A 602 -16.61 17.14 7.02
C ALA A 602 -17.42 17.92 5.97
N LYS A 603 -16.75 18.61 5.04
CA LYS A 603 -17.41 19.32 3.92
C LYS A 603 -18.14 18.34 3.00
N ASN A 604 -17.50 17.25 2.59
CA ASN A 604 -18.09 16.23 1.72
C ASN A 604 -19.24 15.49 2.40
N LEU A 605 -19.11 15.19 3.69
CA LEU A 605 -20.17 14.57 4.47
C LEU A 605 -21.43 15.45 4.54
N LYS A 606 -21.27 16.76 4.73
CA LYS A 606 -22.39 17.72 4.72
C LYS A 606 -23.04 17.82 3.34
N ALA A 607 -22.25 17.80 2.26
CA ALA A 607 -22.79 17.79 0.89
C ALA A 607 -23.58 16.51 0.59
N PHE A 608 -23.11 15.37 1.11
CA PHE A 608 -23.82 14.10 0.99
C PHE A 608 -25.11 14.09 1.79
N GLU A 609 -25.09 14.56 3.02
CA GLU A 609 -26.29 14.69 3.88
C GLU A 609 -27.37 15.52 3.19
N GLN A 610 -27.00 16.64 2.58
CA GLN A 610 -27.92 17.47 1.80
C GLN A 610 -28.49 16.69 0.60
N ALA A 611 -27.63 16.00 -0.18
CA ALA A 611 -28.07 15.22 -1.33
C ALA A 611 -29.00 14.05 -0.92
N VAL A 612 -28.75 13.41 0.23
CA VAL A 612 -29.64 12.39 0.81
C VAL A 612 -31.01 12.98 1.16
N GLY A 613 -31.04 14.19 1.78
CA GLY A 613 -32.29 14.90 2.06
C GLY A 613 -33.08 15.18 0.78
N GLU A 614 -32.45 15.81 -0.22
CA GLU A 614 -33.05 16.13 -1.52
C GLU A 614 -33.55 14.88 -2.31
N TRP A 615 -32.94 13.71 -2.08
CA TRP A 615 -33.32 12.44 -2.72
C TRP A 615 -34.53 11.78 -2.05
N LEU A 616 -34.64 11.87 -0.72
CA LEU A 616 -35.69 11.20 0.06
C LEU A 616 -37.00 12.03 0.16
N GLU A 617 -36.96 13.33 -0.19
CA GLU A 617 -38.15 14.20 -0.36
C GLU A 617 -38.84 13.93 -1.71
#